data_e89791201631b08c59d4bd5e749b5751
#
_entry.id   e89791201631b08c59d4bd5e749b5751
#
_cell.length_a   1.000
_cell.length_b   1.000
_cell.length_c   1.000
_cell.angle_alpha   90.00
_cell.angle_beta   90.00
_cell.angle_gamma   90.00
#
_symmetry.space_group_name_H-M   'P 1'
#
loop_
_entity.id
_entity.type
_entity.pdbx_description
1 polymer ?
#
loop_
_entity_poly.entity_id
_entity_poly.type
_entity_poly.pdbx_seq_one_letter_code
_entity_poly.pdbx_strand_id
1 'polypeptide(L)'
;GIITNNEHGIHISDGKVWMTTWEIADLFNTTAGVIHAAIKRILRTNVLKEYEVCKYIELESGYSADVYNMDMVIALSYLIDTGHSIEFRQWLINKVARKQDHNILLYLNKGTSSTLSC
;
A
#
# COMPACT_ATOMS: atom_id res chain seq x y z
N GLY A 1 -2.55 5.38 -12.57
CA GLY A 1 -2.39 5.74 -11.20
C GLY A 1 -1.01 6.25 -10.92
N ILE A 2 -0.82 6.76 -9.78
CA ILE A 2 0.42 7.39 -9.44
C ILE A 2 1.55 6.42 -9.25
N ILE A 3 1.22 5.22 -8.85
CA ILE A 3 2.24 4.23 -8.60
C ILE A 3 2.65 3.54 -9.88
N THR A 4 2.07 3.93 -10.97
CA THR A 4 2.31 3.27 -12.24
C THR A 4 3.56 3.77 -12.92
N ASN A 5 4.55 4.11 -12.18
CA ASN A 5 5.81 4.52 -12.76
C ASN A 5 6.57 3.29 -13.21
N ASN A 6 6.72 3.13 -14.51
CA ASN A 6 7.38 1.96 -15.06
C ASN A 6 8.82 1.83 -14.62
N GLU A 7 9.42 2.91 -14.17
CA GLU A 7 10.79 2.86 -13.69
C GLU A 7 10.94 2.02 -12.45
N HIS A 8 9.85 1.79 -11.73
CA HIS A 8 9.89 0.97 -10.52
C HIS A 8 9.47 -0.47 -10.76
N GLY A 9 9.25 -0.83 -12.03
CA GLY A 9 8.91 -2.21 -12.34
C GLY A 9 7.55 -2.64 -11.84
N ILE A 10 6.61 -1.72 -11.78
CA ILE A 10 5.30 -2.01 -11.22
C ILE A 10 4.54 -3.00 -12.11
N HIS A 11 3.91 -3.97 -11.47
CA HIS A 11 3.16 -5.02 -12.14
C HIS A 11 1.67 -4.74 -12.04
N ILE A 12 0.97 -4.86 -13.16
CA ILE A 12 -0.46 -4.61 -13.19
C ILE A 12 -1.17 -5.88 -13.64
N SER A 13 -2.13 -6.32 -12.84
CA SER A 13 -2.90 -7.51 -13.14
C SER A 13 -4.37 -7.21 -12.84
N ASP A 14 -5.23 -7.43 -13.83
CA ASP A 14 -6.67 -7.17 -13.69
C ASP A 14 -6.96 -5.74 -13.26
N GLY A 15 -6.16 -4.80 -13.78
CA GLY A 15 -6.32 -3.40 -13.43
C GLY A 15 -5.82 -3.04 -12.05
N LYS A 16 -5.17 -3.96 -11.35
CA LYS A 16 -4.66 -3.72 -10.02
C LYS A 16 -3.14 -3.72 -10.02
N VAL A 17 -2.57 -2.89 -9.18
CA VAL A 17 -1.12 -2.75 -9.06
C VAL A 17 -0.59 -3.76 -8.04
N TRP A 18 0.48 -4.46 -8.41
CA TRP A 18 1.16 -5.40 -7.55
C TRP A 18 2.64 -5.05 -7.54
N MET A 19 3.25 -5.03 -6.38
CA MET A 19 4.64 -4.61 -6.22
C MET A 19 5.42 -5.59 -5.37
N THR A 20 6.69 -5.78 -5.73
CA THR A 20 7.60 -6.59 -4.92
C THR A 20 8.07 -5.80 -3.71
N THR A 21 8.69 -6.50 -2.76
CA THR A 21 9.20 -5.87 -1.56
C THR A 21 10.22 -4.77 -1.90
N TRP A 22 11.12 -5.03 -2.84
CA TRP A 22 12.13 -4.03 -3.15
C TRP A 22 11.57 -2.87 -3.96
N GLU A 23 10.53 -3.09 -4.75
CA GLU A 23 9.86 -2.00 -5.44
C GLU A 23 9.18 -1.07 -4.44
N ILE A 24 8.56 -1.65 -3.42
CA ILE A 24 7.94 -0.85 -2.37
C ILE A 24 9.01 -0.10 -1.57
N ALA A 25 10.13 -0.77 -1.30
CA ALA A 25 11.24 -0.11 -0.60
C ALA A 25 11.74 1.10 -1.38
N ASP A 26 11.83 0.96 -2.70
CA ASP A 26 12.26 2.04 -3.55
C ASP A 26 11.24 3.18 -3.53
N LEU A 27 9.96 2.82 -3.58
CA LEU A 27 8.90 3.83 -3.54
C LEU A 27 8.97 4.67 -2.27
N PHE A 28 9.23 4.05 -1.13
CA PHE A 28 9.26 4.74 0.15
C PHE A 28 10.67 5.15 0.59
N ASN A 29 11.65 4.94 -0.28
CA ASN A 29 13.04 5.31 -0.02
C ASN A 29 13.56 4.67 1.28
N THR A 30 13.40 3.37 1.38
CA THR A 30 13.88 2.59 2.50
C THR A 30 14.45 1.27 1.98
N THR A 31 14.69 0.30 2.84
CA THR A 31 15.30 -0.96 2.44
C THR A 31 14.26 -2.07 2.37
N ALA A 32 14.56 -3.11 1.61
CA ALA A 32 13.68 -4.27 1.52
C ALA A 32 13.51 -4.93 2.88
N GLY A 33 14.56 -4.92 3.71
CA GLY A 33 14.47 -5.51 5.04
C GLY A 33 13.45 -4.79 5.92
N VAL A 34 13.44 -3.48 5.83
CA VAL A 34 12.47 -2.68 6.59
C VAL A 34 11.05 -2.99 6.13
N ILE A 35 10.86 -3.04 4.81
CA ILE A 35 9.54 -3.37 4.25
C ILE A 35 9.10 -4.77 4.67
N HIS A 36 10.02 -5.72 4.59
CA HIS A 36 9.71 -7.11 4.93
C HIS A 36 9.26 -7.23 6.39
N ALA A 37 9.96 -6.56 7.29
CA ALA A 37 9.61 -6.57 8.71
C ALA A 37 8.24 -5.92 8.93
N ALA A 38 7.97 -4.83 8.22
CA ALA A 38 6.69 -4.14 8.35
C ALA A 38 5.54 -4.99 7.83
N ILE A 39 5.76 -5.72 6.72
CA ILE A 39 4.75 -6.61 6.20
C ILE A 39 4.39 -7.66 7.23
N LYS A 40 5.39 -8.24 7.89
CA LYS A 40 5.14 -9.24 8.91
C LYS A 40 4.32 -8.68 10.06
N ARG A 41 4.59 -7.43 10.44
CA ARG A 41 3.81 -6.78 11.50
C ARG A 41 2.36 -6.62 11.09
N ILE A 42 2.14 -6.17 9.86
CA ILE A 42 0.77 -5.96 9.37
C ILE A 42 0.01 -7.27 9.33
N LEU A 43 0.64 -8.32 8.80
CA LEU A 43 -0.05 -9.60 8.68
C LEU A 43 -0.37 -10.21 10.03
N ARG A 44 0.44 -9.91 11.05
CA ARG A 44 0.15 -10.42 12.39
C ARG A 44 -1.10 -9.81 13.01
N THR A 45 -1.51 -8.63 12.55
CA THR A 45 -2.71 -7.98 13.09
C THR A 45 -4.00 -8.59 12.55
N ASN A 46 -3.90 -9.39 11.49
CA ASN A 46 -5.06 -9.99 10.83
C ASN A 46 -6.01 -8.98 10.20
N VAL A 47 -5.61 -7.72 10.10
CA VAL A 47 -6.40 -6.72 9.39
C VAL A 47 -6.38 -7.03 7.89
N LEU A 48 -5.22 -7.43 7.37
CA LEU A 48 -5.10 -7.86 5.99
C LEU A 48 -4.75 -9.34 5.97
N LYS A 49 -5.35 -10.07 5.05
CA LYS A 49 -5.12 -11.51 4.91
C LYS A 49 -4.08 -11.74 3.82
N GLU A 50 -3.07 -12.53 4.14
CA GLU A 50 -1.99 -12.78 3.20
C GLU A 50 -2.50 -13.27 1.85
N TYR A 51 -3.47 -14.18 1.85
CA TYR A 51 -3.97 -14.73 0.59
C TYR A 51 -4.71 -13.70 -0.26
N GLU A 52 -5.10 -12.57 0.31
CA GLU A 52 -5.76 -11.51 -0.44
C GLU A 52 -4.79 -10.46 -0.94
N VAL A 53 -3.71 -10.21 -0.20
CA VAL A 53 -2.82 -9.10 -0.49
C VAL A 53 -1.48 -9.52 -1.09
N CYS A 54 -1.21 -10.81 -1.17
CA CYS A 54 0.08 -11.31 -1.65
C CYS A 54 -0.14 -12.35 -2.74
N LYS A 55 0.71 -12.30 -3.77
CA LYS A 55 0.76 -13.29 -4.84
C LYS A 55 2.20 -13.69 -5.06
N TYR A 56 2.39 -14.91 -5.54
CA TYR A 56 3.69 -15.39 -5.94
C TYR A 56 3.74 -15.38 -7.46
N ILE A 57 4.69 -14.67 -8.04
CA ILE A 57 4.79 -14.56 -9.49
C ILE A 57 6.19 -14.91 -9.97
N GLU A 58 6.30 -15.23 -11.25
CA GLU A 58 7.56 -15.45 -11.92
C GLU A 58 7.91 -14.18 -12.67
N LEU A 59 9.12 -13.68 -12.47
CA LEU A 59 9.59 -12.47 -13.11
C LEU A 59 10.20 -12.81 -14.46
N GLU A 60 10.34 -11.78 -15.32
CA GLU A 60 10.93 -11.98 -16.64
C GLU A 60 12.34 -12.55 -16.55
N SER A 61 13.04 -12.25 -15.49
CA SER A 61 14.39 -12.73 -15.28
C SER A 61 14.45 -14.23 -14.98
N GLY A 62 13.29 -14.88 -14.78
CA GLY A 62 13.25 -16.27 -14.40
C GLY A 62 13.19 -16.50 -12.92
N TYR A 63 13.37 -15.45 -12.13
CA TYR A 63 13.24 -15.54 -10.68
C TYR A 63 11.78 -15.38 -10.28
N SER A 64 11.45 -15.89 -9.12
CA SER A 64 10.11 -15.75 -8.57
C SER A 64 10.12 -14.78 -7.41
N ALA A 65 8.99 -14.16 -7.16
CA ALA A 65 8.90 -13.21 -6.07
C ALA A 65 7.47 -13.10 -5.59
N ASP A 66 7.33 -12.71 -4.32
CA ASP A 66 6.03 -12.33 -3.78
C ASP A 66 5.77 -10.88 -4.19
N VAL A 67 4.54 -10.61 -4.58
CA VAL A 67 4.11 -9.25 -4.87
C VAL A 67 2.90 -8.94 -4.01
N TYR A 68 2.76 -7.66 -3.67
CA TYR A 68 1.74 -7.19 -2.75
C TYR A 68 0.85 -6.16 -3.43
N ASN A 69 -0.43 -6.18 -3.08
CA ASN A 69 -1.38 -5.28 -3.71
C ASN A 69 -1.41 -3.91 -3.03
N MET A 70 -2.28 -3.03 -3.54
CA MET A 70 -2.35 -1.66 -3.05
C MET A 70 -2.75 -1.60 -1.57
N ASP A 71 -3.61 -2.50 -1.11
CA ASP A 71 -4.00 -2.50 0.29
C ASP A 71 -2.79 -2.62 1.20
N MET A 72 -1.86 -3.51 0.84
CA MET A 72 -0.63 -3.66 1.61
C MET A 72 0.25 -2.42 1.49
N VAL A 73 0.36 -1.85 0.29
CA VAL A 73 1.19 -0.66 0.08
C VAL A 73 0.68 0.50 0.93
N ILE A 74 -0.64 0.67 0.96
CA ILE A 74 -1.25 1.73 1.77
C ILE A 74 -0.96 1.51 3.25
N ALA A 75 -1.13 0.28 3.73
CA ALA A 75 -0.87 -0.02 5.13
C ALA A 75 0.60 0.25 5.46
N LEU A 76 1.50 -0.12 4.57
CA LEU A 76 2.92 0.11 4.77
C LEU A 76 3.25 1.60 4.84
N SER A 77 2.55 2.42 4.08
CA SER A 77 2.82 3.85 4.07
C SER A 77 2.60 4.47 5.45
N TYR A 78 1.82 3.84 6.31
CA TYR A 78 1.58 4.33 7.66
C TYR A 78 2.57 3.79 8.68
N LEU A 79 3.29 2.72 8.33
CA LEU A 79 4.33 2.19 9.22
C LEU A 79 5.72 2.71 8.87
N ILE A 80 5.93 3.07 7.61
CA ILE A 80 7.22 3.57 7.16
C ILE A 80 7.25 5.08 7.36
N ASP A 81 8.30 5.58 8.00
CA ASP A 81 8.38 6.99 8.34
C ASP A 81 9.48 7.67 7.53
N THR A 82 9.21 7.92 6.27
CA THR A 82 10.14 8.63 5.39
C THR A 82 9.40 9.76 4.72
N GLY A 83 10.15 10.70 4.12
CA GLY A 83 9.53 11.76 3.35
C GLY A 83 8.68 11.22 2.20
N HIS A 84 9.17 10.15 1.57
CA HIS A 84 8.45 9.56 0.45
C HIS A 84 7.15 8.91 0.91
N SER A 85 7.14 8.28 2.06
CA SER A 85 5.91 7.67 2.56
C SER A 85 4.89 8.74 2.96
N ILE A 86 5.37 9.86 3.48
CA ILE A 86 4.50 10.99 3.81
C ILE A 86 3.88 11.55 2.53
N GLU A 87 4.67 11.72 1.48
CA GLU A 87 4.16 12.20 0.20
C GLU A 87 3.13 11.24 -0.37
N PHE A 88 3.38 9.95 -0.25
CA PHE A 88 2.44 8.96 -0.74
C PHE A 88 1.11 9.06 0.00
N ARG A 89 1.17 9.21 1.33
CA ARG A 89 -0.05 9.34 2.12
C ARG A 89 -0.83 10.61 1.77
N GLN A 90 -0.11 11.71 1.54
CA GLN A 90 -0.77 12.95 1.15
C GLN A 90 -1.44 12.80 -0.21
N TRP A 91 -0.76 12.15 -1.14
CA TRP A 91 -1.34 11.90 -2.44
C TRP A 91 -2.61 11.05 -2.30
N LEU A 92 -2.53 10.01 -1.47
CA LEU A 92 -3.66 9.11 -1.26
C LEU A 92 -4.86 9.86 -0.67
N ILE A 93 -4.60 10.69 0.33
CA ILE A 93 -5.67 11.45 0.97
C ILE A 93 -6.32 12.38 -0.04
N ASN A 94 -5.52 13.05 -0.87
CA ASN A 94 -6.08 13.95 -1.88
C ASN A 94 -6.93 13.20 -2.89
N LYS A 95 -6.50 12.01 -3.29
CA LYS A 95 -7.27 11.22 -4.24
C LYS A 95 -8.60 10.81 -3.66
N VAL A 96 -8.58 10.31 -2.44
CA VAL A 96 -9.80 9.87 -1.78
C VAL A 96 -10.73 11.04 -1.52
N ALA A 97 -10.19 12.15 -1.03
CA ALA A 97 -11.02 13.32 -0.72
C ALA A 97 -11.68 13.89 -1.97
N ARG A 98 -10.93 13.93 -3.08
CA ARG A 98 -11.48 14.49 -4.31
C ARG A 98 -12.59 13.66 -4.89
N LYS A 99 -12.45 12.34 -4.83
CA LYS A 99 -13.40 11.45 -5.48
C LYS A 99 -14.53 11.05 -4.57
N GLN A 100 -14.30 11.06 -3.28
CA GLN A 100 -15.22 10.43 -2.34
C GLN A 100 -15.48 11.25 -1.11
N ASP A 101 -15.22 12.57 -1.16
CA ASP A 101 -15.39 13.37 0.03
C ASP A 101 -16.80 13.27 0.58
N HIS A 102 -17.81 13.23 -0.29
CA HIS A 102 -19.18 13.10 0.15
C HIS A 102 -19.41 11.78 0.89
N ASN A 103 -18.91 10.71 0.30
CA ASN A 103 -19.07 9.38 0.91
C ASN A 103 -18.30 9.28 2.22
N ILE A 104 -17.15 9.90 2.28
CA ILE A 104 -16.36 9.89 3.51
C ILE A 104 -17.07 10.66 4.61
N LEU A 105 -17.66 11.80 4.28
CA LEU A 105 -18.42 12.56 5.27
C LEU A 105 -19.57 11.74 5.81
N LEU A 106 -20.29 11.05 4.94
CA LEU A 106 -21.37 10.19 5.38
C LEU A 106 -20.87 9.08 6.27
N TYR A 107 -19.75 8.49 5.91
CA TYR A 107 -19.15 7.41 6.68
C TYR A 107 -18.76 7.89 8.06
N LEU A 108 -18.12 9.05 8.15
CA LEU A 108 -17.69 9.59 9.42
C LEU A 108 -18.88 9.95 10.31
N ASN A 109 -19.92 10.49 9.73
CA ASN A 109 -21.14 10.83 10.49
C ASN A 109 -21.81 9.60 11.06
N LYS A 110 -21.81 8.51 10.31
CA LYS A 110 -22.35 7.25 10.80
C LYS A 110 -21.40 6.58 11.74
N GLY A 111 -20.15 6.68 11.39
CA GLY A 111 -19.13 5.91 12.01
C GLY A 111 -18.90 6.28 13.40
N THR A 112 -19.44 7.37 13.78
CA THR A 112 -19.29 7.70 15.12
C THR A 112 -18.11 8.52 15.41
N SER A 113 -18.30 9.38 16.27
CA SER A 113 -17.28 10.26 16.73
C SER A 113 -16.18 9.53 17.46
N SER A 114 -16.43 8.33 17.92
CA SER A 114 -15.42 7.62 18.67
C SER A 114 -14.18 7.34 17.83
N THR A 115 -14.36 7.16 16.55
CA THR A 115 -13.25 6.95 15.67
C THR A 115 -12.39 8.18 15.54
N LEU A 116 -13.00 9.32 15.61
CA LEU A 116 -12.29 10.57 15.44
C LEU A 116 -11.60 11.04 16.69
N SER A 117 -11.97 10.50 17.81
CA SER A 117 -11.37 10.92 19.06
C SER A 117 -10.01 10.31 19.30
N CYS A 118 -9.58 9.45 18.46
CA CYS A 118 -8.27 8.82 18.60
C CYS A 118 -7.14 9.72 18.19
#